data_c8ff4c0485cc2bc5d5a8bfd9d0de6bda
#
_entry.id   c8ff4c0485cc2bc5d5a8bfd9d0de6bda
#
_cell.length_a   1.000
_cell.length_b   1.000
_cell.length_c   1.000
_cell.angle_alpha   90.00
_cell.angle_beta   90.00
_cell.angle_gamma   90.00
#
_symmetry.space_group_name_H-M   'P 1'
#
loop_
_entity.id
_entity.type
_entity.pdbx_description
1 polymer ?
#
loop_
_entity_poly.entity_id
_entity_poly.type
_entity_poly.pdbx_seq_one_letter_code
_entity_poly.pdbx_strand_id
1 'polypeptide(L)'
;MKYSTLAFLLSLTLGPLTSTSFAADATADTAPAIPLTQLHALHWQTLSAGETTELELSTAGQTLSQPHIAGKVLALQLPADRGTLTLRLRSLIENNQVYAPNVLILDQQQQPAAFYSSNQFSYQPASLLTGDRLEGTIKLSPAPGQQYLYALIYTSTQDLSRQTTLEGAAKAYAKATGNQPPAIPD
;
A
#
# COMPACT_ATOMS: atom_id res chain seq x y z
N MET A 1 -25.69 8.37 -1.70
CA MET A 1 -24.26 8.24 -1.99
C MET A 1 -23.81 6.92 -1.41
N LYS A 2 -23.49 5.91 -2.26
CA LYS A 2 -22.96 4.62 -1.80
C LYS A 2 -21.48 4.82 -1.54
N TYR A 3 -21.07 4.76 -0.30
CA TYR A 3 -19.67 4.81 0.08
C TYR A 3 -19.02 3.51 -0.38
N SER A 4 -18.05 3.62 -1.28
CA SER A 4 -17.22 2.48 -1.69
C SER A 4 -16.29 2.13 -0.51
N THR A 5 -16.48 0.97 0.06
CA THR A 5 -15.64 0.45 1.14
C THR A 5 -14.38 -0.11 0.47
N LEU A 6 -13.30 0.66 0.47
CA LEU A 6 -11.99 0.17 0.02
C LEU A 6 -11.27 -0.43 1.24
N ALA A 7 -11.00 -1.73 1.17
CA ALA A 7 -10.30 -2.45 2.22
C ALA A 7 -8.82 -2.65 1.88
N PHE A 8 -7.96 -2.42 2.86
CA PHE A 8 -6.52 -2.67 2.80
C PHE A 8 -6.13 -3.79 3.73
N LEU A 9 -5.38 -4.75 3.22
CA LEU A 9 -4.72 -5.77 4.03
C LEU A 9 -3.25 -5.40 4.16
N LEU A 10 -2.85 -5.04 5.36
CA LEU A 10 -1.46 -4.78 5.71
C LEU A 10 -0.91 -5.89 6.57
N SER A 11 0.21 -6.47 6.19
CA SER A 11 0.96 -7.37 7.06
C SER A 11 2.38 -6.86 7.26
N LEU A 12 2.79 -6.81 8.51
CA LEU A 12 4.14 -6.45 8.91
C LEU A 12 4.83 -7.70 9.47
N THR A 13 5.88 -8.17 8.80
CA THR A 13 6.62 -9.36 9.24
C THR A 13 8.07 -9.01 9.55
N LEU A 14 8.61 -9.63 10.62
CA LEU A 14 10.05 -9.65 10.88
C LEU A 14 10.66 -10.82 10.11
N GLY A 15 11.61 -10.53 9.23
CA GLY A 15 12.31 -11.55 8.45
C GLY A 15 13.68 -11.86 9.03
N PRO A 16 14.18 -13.12 8.91
CA PRO A 16 15.56 -13.43 9.21
C PRO A 16 16.50 -12.73 8.21
N LEU A 17 17.67 -12.35 8.68
CA LEU A 17 18.74 -11.72 7.92
C LEU A 17 19.30 -12.69 6.86
N THR A 18 18.72 -12.71 5.69
CA THR A 18 19.41 -13.18 4.48
C THR A 18 19.43 -12.03 3.49
N SER A 19 20.60 -11.44 3.37
CA SER A 19 20.91 -10.34 2.48
C SER A 19 20.89 -10.81 1.01
N THR A 20 19.78 -10.64 0.35
CA THR A 20 19.71 -10.45 -1.09
C THR A 20 19.07 -9.11 -1.34
N SER A 21 19.93 -8.13 -1.58
CA SER A 21 19.59 -6.77 -1.92
C SER A 21 18.91 -6.74 -3.29
N PHE A 22 17.60 -6.62 -3.29
CA PHE A 22 16.87 -5.94 -4.34
C PHE A 22 16.34 -4.65 -3.73
N ALA A 23 17.22 -3.64 -3.67
CA ALA A 23 16.80 -2.27 -3.47
C ALA A 23 15.99 -1.88 -4.72
N ALA A 24 14.66 -1.90 -4.63
CA ALA A 24 13.86 -1.05 -5.49
C ALA A 24 14.30 0.38 -5.13
N ASP A 25 14.76 1.15 -6.12
CA ASP A 25 15.18 2.54 -5.98
C ASP A 25 14.04 3.37 -5.36
N ALA A 26 14.04 3.43 -4.04
CA ALA A 26 13.21 4.34 -3.28
C ALA A 26 13.95 5.68 -3.22
N THR A 27 13.76 6.51 -4.23
CA THR A 27 14.38 7.84 -4.24
C THR A 27 13.55 8.79 -3.39
N ALA A 28 14.10 9.20 -2.25
CA ALA A 28 13.53 10.25 -1.41
C ALA A 28 13.32 11.57 -2.19
N ASP A 29 14.08 11.79 -3.27
CA ASP A 29 14.03 12.98 -4.12
C ASP A 29 12.71 13.17 -4.90
N THR A 30 11.90 12.12 -5.05
CA THR A 30 10.57 12.22 -5.69
C THR A 30 9.41 12.23 -4.72
N ALA A 31 9.71 12.20 -3.43
CA ALA A 31 8.68 12.26 -2.38
C ALA A 31 7.98 13.63 -2.37
N PRO A 32 6.65 13.68 -2.23
CA PRO A 32 5.95 14.95 -2.06
C PRO A 32 6.38 15.64 -0.76
N ALA A 33 6.68 16.92 -0.85
CA ALA A 33 6.96 17.73 0.33
C ALA A 33 5.65 17.98 1.09
N ILE A 34 5.50 17.38 2.26
CA ILE A 34 4.35 17.57 3.14
C ILE A 34 4.81 18.40 4.35
N PRO A 35 4.15 19.53 4.67
CA PRO A 35 4.50 20.32 5.85
C PRO A 35 4.40 19.50 7.14
N LEU A 36 5.40 19.60 8.02
CA LEU A 36 5.42 18.89 9.31
C LEU A 36 4.17 19.20 10.16
N THR A 37 3.64 20.42 10.10
CA THR A 37 2.43 20.80 10.81
C THR A 37 1.22 19.96 10.41
N GLN A 38 1.15 19.54 9.14
CA GLN A 38 0.08 18.65 8.66
C GLN A 38 0.33 17.20 9.07
N LEU A 39 1.58 16.74 9.05
CA LEU A 39 1.94 15.40 9.52
C LEU A 39 1.66 15.25 11.03
N HIS A 40 1.96 16.26 11.82
CA HIS A 40 1.67 16.28 13.26
C HIS A 40 0.16 16.31 13.57
N ALA A 41 -0.66 16.77 12.65
CA ALA A 41 -2.12 16.77 12.83
C ALA A 41 -2.77 15.41 12.53
N LEU A 42 -2.02 14.48 11.91
CA LEU A 42 -2.53 13.14 11.63
C LEU A 42 -2.55 12.27 12.88
N HIS A 43 -3.59 11.45 12.98
CA HIS A 43 -3.64 10.38 13.97
C HIS A 43 -2.93 9.13 13.40
N TRP A 44 -1.78 8.79 13.96
CA TRP A 44 -0.97 7.66 13.53
C TRP A 44 -1.43 6.37 14.20
N GLN A 45 -1.94 5.44 13.40
CA GLN A 45 -2.36 4.13 13.90
C GLN A 45 -1.15 3.20 14.00
N THR A 46 -0.89 2.67 15.18
CA THR A 46 0.21 1.72 15.40
C THR A 46 -0.13 0.34 14.82
N LEU A 47 0.78 -0.21 14.03
CA LEU A 47 0.73 -1.60 13.56
C LEU A 47 1.62 -2.48 14.42
N SER A 48 1.13 -3.69 14.72
CA SER A 48 1.91 -4.73 15.39
C SER A 48 2.68 -5.58 14.38
N ALA A 49 3.93 -5.88 14.68
CA ALA A 49 4.72 -6.79 13.85
C ALA A 49 4.21 -8.23 13.99
N GLY A 50 4.14 -8.95 12.86
CA GLY A 50 3.65 -10.33 12.80
C GLY A 50 2.14 -10.46 12.62
N GLU A 51 1.40 -9.36 12.63
CA GLU A 51 -0.04 -9.35 12.46
C GLU A 51 -0.45 -8.83 11.06
N THR A 52 -1.61 -9.28 10.60
CA THR A 52 -2.29 -8.72 9.44
C THR A 52 -3.42 -7.83 9.94
N THR A 53 -3.39 -6.57 9.56
CA THR A 53 -4.42 -5.59 9.92
C THR A 53 -5.21 -5.21 8.68
N GLU A 54 -6.52 -5.30 8.76
CA GLU A 54 -7.43 -4.81 7.73
C GLU A 54 -7.88 -3.40 8.08
N LEU A 55 -7.74 -2.49 7.13
CA LEU A 55 -8.09 -1.08 7.30
C LEU A 55 -9.02 -0.64 6.17
N GLU A 56 -10.14 -0.08 6.54
CA GLU A 56 -11.05 0.56 5.60
C GLU A 56 -10.71 2.05 5.47
N LEU A 57 -10.49 2.52 4.25
CA LEU A 57 -10.19 3.93 4.00
C LEU A 57 -11.37 4.85 4.39
N SER A 58 -12.59 4.34 4.35
CA SER A 58 -13.80 5.06 4.78
C SER A 58 -13.77 5.45 6.25
N THR A 59 -13.29 4.55 7.11
CA THR A 59 -13.27 4.70 8.58
C THR A 59 -11.89 5.12 9.12
N ALA A 60 -10.82 4.48 8.68
CA ALA A 60 -9.46 4.74 9.13
C ALA A 60 -8.76 5.87 8.37
N GLY A 61 -9.26 6.24 7.19
CA GLY A 61 -8.64 7.28 6.36
C GLY A 61 -8.91 8.69 6.88
N GLN A 62 -7.87 9.52 6.83
CA GLN A 62 -7.87 10.92 7.26
C GLN A 62 -7.73 11.85 6.07
N THR A 63 -8.16 13.10 6.21
CA THR A 63 -7.99 14.11 5.15
C THR A 63 -6.66 14.82 5.29
N LEU A 64 -5.91 14.88 4.19
CA LEU A 64 -4.67 15.64 4.08
C LEU A 64 -4.77 16.55 2.86
N SER A 65 -4.74 17.87 3.11
CA SER A 65 -4.93 18.88 2.05
C SER A 65 -3.61 19.17 1.34
N GLN A 66 -3.33 18.40 0.28
CA GLN A 66 -2.15 18.57 -0.56
C GLN A 66 -2.52 18.44 -2.04
N PRO A 67 -1.93 19.25 -2.96
CA PRO A 67 -2.30 19.26 -4.39
C PRO A 67 -2.13 17.92 -5.11
N HIS A 68 -1.18 17.11 -4.65
CA HIS A 68 -0.86 15.82 -5.30
C HIS A 68 -1.50 14.63 -4.61
N ILE A 69 -2.23 14.83 -3.52
CA ILE A 69 -2.92 13.78 -2.78
C ILE A 69 -4.40 13.82 -3.09
N ALA A 70 -4.93 12.69 -3.51
CA ALA A 70 -6.34 12.54 -3.82
C ALA A 70 -7.06 11.77 -2.71
N GLY A 71 -8.11 12.37 -2.18
CA GLY A 71 -8.98 11.72 -1.20
C GLY A 71 -8.36 11.58 0.18
N LYS A 72 -8.65 10.45 0.82
CA LYS A 72 -8.18 10.14 2.17
C LYS A 72 -6.81 9.45 2.16
N VAL A 73 -6.09 9.57 3.26
CA VAL A 73 -4.78 8.95 3.50
C VAL A 73 -4.86 8.03 4.72
N LEU A 74 -4.03 6.99 4.75
CA LEU A 74 -3.79 6.19 5.95
C LEU A 74 -2.46 6.59 6.56
N ALA A 75 -2.47 6.88 7.85
CA ALA A 75 -1.29 7.27 8.62
C ALA A 75 -0.95 6.16 9.62
N LEU A 76 0.17 5.48 9.42
CA LEU A 76 0.56 4.28 10.16
C LEU A 76 1.90 4.49 10.85
N GLN A 77 2.00 4.03 12.10
CA GLN A 77 3.23 3.97 12.86
C GLN A 77 3.70 2.52 12.92
N LEU A 78 4.95 2.28 12.51
CA LEU A 78 5.57 0.96 12.41
C LEU A 78 6.64 0.82 13.51
N PRO A 79 6.69 -0.30 14.26
CA PRO A 79 7.77 -0.54 15.21
C PRO A 79 9.09 -0.74 14.44
N ALA A 80 10.15 0.00 14.80
CA ALA A 80 11.43 0.00 14.09
C ALA A 80 12.61 -0.50 14.96
N ASP A 81 12.34 -0.89 16.19
CA ASP A 81 13.31 -1.31 17.20
C ASP A 81 13.82 -2.75 17.04
N ARG A 82 13.27 -3.52 16.09
CA ARG A 82 13.52 -4.96 15.93
C ARG A 82 14.27 -5.33 14.63
N GLY A 83 14.89 -4.35 13.98
CA GLY A 83 15.65 -4.57 12.74
C GLY A 83 14.81 -4.45 11.47
N THR A 84 15.13 -5.20 10.43
CA THR A 84 14.46 -5.11 9.13
C THR A 84 13.00 -5.47 9.20
N LEU A 85 12.14 -4.60 8.65
CA LEU A 85 10.71 -4.79 8.56
C LEU A 85 10.30 -5.12 7.12
N THR A 86 9.30 -5.96 6.97
CA THR A 86 8.64 -6.19 5.67
C THR A 86 7.18 -5.76 5.79
N LEU A 87 6.84 -4.69 5.09
CA LEU A 87 5.47 -4.22 4.96
C LEU A 87 4.87 -4.78 3.67
N ARG A 88 3.89 -5.67 3.78
CA ARG A 88 3.10 -6.12 2.63
C ARG A 88 1.78 -5.36 2.62
N LEU A 89 1.49 -4.74 1.49
CA LEU A 89 0.28 -3.95 1.28
C LEU A 89 -0.56 -4.58 0.18
N ARG A 90 -1.85 -4.75 0.47
CA ARG A 90 -2.85 -5.22 -0.49
C ARG A 90 -3.98 -4.21 -0.54
N SER A 91 -4.25 -3.68 -1.73
CA SER A 91 -5.41 -2.83 -2.01
C SER A 91 -6.44 -3.65 -2.76
N LEU A 92 -7.55 -3.97 -2.11
CA LEU A 92 -8.62 -4.76 -2.72
C LEU A 92 -9.37 -3.94 -3.77
N ILE A 93 -9.78 -4.63 -4.84
CA ILE A 93 -10.59 -4.03 -5.90
C ILE A 93 -12.06 -4.27 -5.58
N GLU A 94 -12.82 -3.21 -5.43
CA GLU A 94 -14.25 -3.26 -5.18
C GLU A 94 -14.99 -2.39 -6.19
N ASN A 95 -16.10 -2.89 -6.73
CA ASN A 95 -16.94 -2.17 -7.70
C ASN A 95 -16.13 -1.59 -8.88
N ASN A 96 -15.17 -2.34 -9.40
CA ASN A 96 -14.25 -1.92 -10.47
C ASN A 96 -13.40 -0.68 -10.11
N GLN A 97 -13.25 -0.39 -8.85
CA GLN A 97 -12.38 0.68 -8.35
C GLN A 97 -11.26 0.10 -7.50
N VAL A 98 -10.08 0.64 -7.65
CA VAL A 98 -8.91 0.30 -6.86
C VAL A 98 -8.25 1.57 -6.33
N TYR A 99 -7.78 1.48 -5.11
CA TYR A 99 -6.93 2.51 -4.55
C TYR A 99 -5.49 2.21 -4.97
N ALA A 100 -4.90 3.09 -5.79
CA ALA A 100 -3.52 2.97 -6.23
C ALA A 100 -2.59 3.54 -5.14
N PRO A 101 -1.94 2.69 -4.32
CA PRO A 101 -1.20 3.17 -3.17
C PRO A 101 0.15 3.77 -3.57
N ASN A 102 0.40 4.98 -3.10
CA ASN A 102 1.74 5.53 -2.96
C ASN A 102 2.08 5.48 -1.47
N VAL A 103 3.30 5.11 -1.12
CA VAL A 103 3.74 4.96 0.27
C VAL A 103 4.94 5.85 0.52
N LEU A 104 4.75 6.86 1.37
CA LEU A 104 5.83 7.70 1.88
C LEU A 104 6.24 7.18 3.25
N ILE A 105 7.49 6.78 3.36
CA ILE A 105 8.08 6.38 4.64
C ILE A 105 8.79 7.60 5.23
N LEU A 106 8.49 7.85 6.50
CA LEU A 106 9.12 8.91 7.28
C LEU A 106 9.90 8.30 8.43
N ASP A 107 10.97 8.96 8.81
CA ASP A 107 11.75 8.60 9.99
C ASP A 107 11.03 8.98 11.30
N GLN A 108 11.69 8.79 12.43
CA GLN A 108 11.16 9.11 13.75
C GLN A 108 10.88 10.61 13.95
N GLN A 109 11.58 11.48 13.21
CA GLN A 109 11.38 12.92 13.19
C GLN A 109 10.37 13.36 12.12
N GLN A 110 9.68 12.40 11.50
CA GLN A 110 8.75 12.61 10.39
C GLN A 110 9.38 13.27 9.15
N GLN A 111 10.69 13.06 8.95
CA GLN A 111 11.37 13.46 7.73
C GLN A 111 11.25 12.36 6.67
N PRO A 112 11.13 12.70 5.38
CA PRO A 112 11.09 11.70 4.30
C PRO A 112 12.33 10.81 4.32
N ALA A 113 12.13 9.49 4.41
CA ALA A 113 13.17 8.48 4.40
C ALA A 113 13.16 7.63 3.12
N ALA A 114 11.95 7.31 2.59
CA ALA A 114 11.80 6.57 1.34
C ALA A 114 10.42 6.85 0.72
N PHE A 115 10.32 6.64 -0.60
CA PHE A 115 9.06 6.77 -1.31
C PHE A 115 8.87 5.59 -2.28
N TYR A 116 7.68 5.01 -2.25
CA TYR A 116 7.26 3.90 -3.10
C TYR A 116 6.04 4.32 -3.89
N SER A 117 6.19 4.46 -5.20
CA SER A 117 5.09 4.87 -6.07
C SER A 117 4.11 3.73 -6.35
N SER A 118 2.91 4.07 -6.76
CA SER A 118 1.86 3.11 -7.17
C SER A 118 2.31 2.10 -8.22
N ASN A 119 3.32 2.44 -9.03
CA ASN A 119 3.90 1.55 -10.05
C ASN A 119 4.60 0.30 -9.48
N GLN A 120 4.96 0.32 -8.20
CA GLN A 120 5.62 -0.81 -7.53
C GLN A 120 4.62 -1.85 -7.00
N PHE A 121 3.32 -1.56 -7.14
CA PHE A 121 2.25 -2.47 -6.76
C PHE A 121 1.67 -3.12 -8.00
N SER A 122 1.74 -4.45 -8.06
CA SER A 122 1.27 -5.22 -9.21
C SER A 122 -0.16 -5.71 -9.02
N TYR A 123 -0.90 -5.77 -10.11
CA TYR A 123 -2.21 -6.38 -10.13
C TYR A 123 -2.09 -7.90 -9.92
N GLN A 124 -2.88 -8.41 -9.00
CA GLN A 124 -3.05 -9.84 -8.74
C GLN A 124 -4.52 -10.21 -9.01
N PRO A 125 -4.79 -11.11 -9.96
CA PRO A 125 -6.14 -11.55 -10.26
C PRO A 125 -6.77 -12.27 -9.08
N ALA A 126 -8.09 -12.31 -9.07
CA ALA A 126 -8.86 -13.06 -8.10
C ALA A 126 -8.43 -14.55 -8.06
N SER A 127 -8.43 -15.12 -6.88
CA SER A 127 -8.22 -16.55 -6.64
C SER A 127 -9.45 -17.13 -5.92
N LEU A 128 -9.42 -18.43 -5.61
CA LEU A 128 -10.51 -19.08 -4.86
C LEU A 128 -10.80 -18.44 -3.49
N LEU A 129 -9.79 -17.79 -2.88
CA LEU A 129 -9.89 -17.28 -1.52
C LEU A 129 -9.76 -15.73 -1.44
N THR A 130 -9.33 -15.10 -2.51
CA THR A 130 -9.06 -13.65 -2.49
C THR A 130 -9.55 -13.00 -3.77
N GLY A 131 -10.17 -11.82 -3.66
CA GLY A 131 -10.56 -10.99 -4.81
C GLY A 131 -9.37 -10.39 -5.56
N ASP A 132 -9.68 -9.69 -6.65
CA ASP A 132 -8.73 -8.87 -7.39
C ASP A 132 -8.11 -7.80 -6.49
N ARG A 133 -6.82 -7.56 -6.64
CA ARG A 133 -6.09 -6.60 -5.80
C ARG A 133 -4.84 -6.06 -6.45
N LEU A 134 -4.38 -4.91 -5.99
CA LEU A 134 -2.99 -4.49 -6.12
C LEU A 134 -2.21 -4.99 -4.90
N GLU A 135 -1.04 -5.56 -5.13
CA GLU A 135 -0.19 -6.07 -4.04
C GLU A 135 1.26 -5.63 -4.24
N GLY A 136 1.90 -5.22 -3.16
CA GLY A 136 3.31 -4.87 -3.12
C GLY A 136 3.94 -5.21 -1.78
N THR A 137 5.26 -5.39 -1.80
CA THR A 137 6.07 -5.69 -0.62
C THR A 137 7.20 -4.69 -0.52
N ILE A 138 7.26 -4.00 0.61
CA ILE A 138 8.25 -2.97 0.92
C ILE A 138 9.15 -3.53 2.03
N LYS A 139 10.46 -3.52 1.80
CA LYS A 139 11.46 -3.86 2.82
C LYS A 139 12.05 -2.58 3.37
N LEU A 140 12.00 -2.42 4.68
CA LEU A 140 12.48 -1.26 5.40
C LEU A 140 13.61 -1.68 6.33
N SER A 141 14.74 -0.97 6.27
CA SER A 141 15.88 -1.16 7.16
C SER A 141 16.05 0.10 8.01
N PRO A 142 15.40 0.15 9.19
CA PRO A 142 15.53 1.29 10.07
C PRO A 142 16.98 1.57 10.46
N ALA A 143 17.34 2.83 10.63
CA ALA A 143 18.64 3.19 11.14
C ALA A 143 18.79 2.74 12.61
N PRO A 144 20.03 2.47 13.08
CA PRO A 144 20.27 2.13 14.47
C PRO A 144 19.70 3.17 15.44
N GLY A 145 18.94 2.71 16.44
CA GLY A 145 18.34 3.57 17.45
C GLY A 145 16.96 4.13 17.08
N GLN A 146 16.45 3.89 15.89
CA GLN A 146 15.06 4.24 15.54
C GLN A 146 14.09 3.31 16.28
N GLN A 147 13.11 3.92 16.97
CA GLN A 147 12.05 3.20 17.66
C GLN A 147 10.83 3.00 16.75
N TYR A 148 10.57 3.98 15.90
CA TYR A 148 9.43 4.02 15.01
C TYR A 148 9.81 4.52 13.63
N LEU A 149 9.09 4.02 12.62
CA LEU A 149 8.94 4.63 11.31
C LEU A 149 7.48 4.97 11.12
N TYR A 150 7.22 5.91 10.22
CA TYR A 150 5.85 6.26 9.84
C TYR A 150 5.65 5.93 8.36
N ALA A 151 4.48 5.40 8.03
CA ALA A 151 4.09 5.16 6.65
C ALA A 151 2.80 5.93 6.35
N LEU A 152 2.89 6.87 5.42
CA LEU A 152 1.74 7.58 4.88
C LEU A 152 1.36 6.95 3.56
N ILE A 153 0.15 6.37 3.49
CA ILE A 153 -0.37 5.71 2.30
C ILE A 153 -1.46 6.59 1.69
N TYR A 154 -1.31 6.90 0.40
CA TYR A 154 -2.23 7.79 -0.31
C TYR A 154 -2.31 7.45 -1.80
N THR A 155 -3.36 7.91 -2.48
CA THR A 155 -3.44 7.91 -3.95
C THR A 155 -3.04 9.29 -4.46
N SER A 156 -2.22 9.34 -5.50
CA SER A 156 -1.89 10.63 -6.14
C SER A 156 -3.02 11.08 -7.07
N THR A 157 -3.10 12.40 -7.30
CA THR A 157 -4.04 12.96 -8.28
C THR A 157 -3.77 12.44 -9.71
N GLN A 158 -2.53 12.06 -10.02
CA GLN A 158 -2.14 11.46 -11.30
C GLN A 158 -2.66 10.03 -11.46
N ASP A 159 -2.74 9.27 -10.35
CA ASP A 159 -3.20 7.88 -10.37
C ASP A 159 -4.72 7.78 -10.57
N LEU A 160 -5.50 8.83 -10.31
CA LEU A 160 -6.95 8.83 -10.52
C LEU A 160 -7.37 8.60 -11.98
N SER A 161 -6.54 8.98 -12.93
CA SER A 161 -6.79 8.79 -14.36
C SER A 161 -6.29 7.45 -14.89
N ARG A 162 -5.61 6.65 -14.07
CA ARG A 162 -5.04 5.36 -14.50
C ARG A 162 -6.12 4.28 -14.51
N GLN A 163 -6.10 3.50 -15.57
CA GLN A 163 -6.96 2.34 -15.73
C GLN A 163 -6.11 1.07 -15.80
N THR A 164 -6.63 -0.03 -15.24
CA THR A 164 -6.05 -1.36 -15.39
C THR A 164 -7.10 -2.29 -15.94
N THR A 165 -6.68 -3.22 -16.80
CA THR A 165 -7.58 -4.25 -17.32
C THR A 165 -7.68 -5.36 -16.28
N LEU A 166 -8.88 -5.59 -15.77
CA LEU A 166 -9.17 -6.70 -14.86
C LEU A 166 -9.33 -8.00 -15.65
N GLU A 167 -8.71 -9.08 -15.18
CA GLU A 167 -9.05 -10.40 -15.71
C GLU A 167 -10.46 -10.77 -15.22
N GLY A 168 -11.37 -11.07 -16.16
CA GLY A 168 -12.71 -11.52 -15.78
C GLY A 168 -12.64 -12.78 -14.89
N ALA A 169 -13.52 -12.88 -13.88
CA ALA A 169 -13.54 -13.96 -12.92
C ALA A 169 -13.60 -15.36 -13.60
N ALA A 170 -14.31 -15.49 -14.71
CA ALA A 170 -14.38 -16.73 -15.51
C ALA A 170 -13.02 -17.12 -16.10
N LYS A 171 -12.24 -16.14 -16.57
CA LYS A 171 -10.91 -16.35 -17.14
C LYS A 171 -9.89 -16.71 -16.04
N ALA A 172 -9.96 -16.02 -14.90
CA ALA A 172 -9.12 -16.32 -13.75
C ALA A 172 -9.41 -17.75 -13.21
N TYR A 173 -10.69 -18.13 -13.12
CA TYR A 173 -11.09 -19.49 -12.72
C TYR A 173 -10.60 -20.56 -13.69
N ALA A 174 -10.79 -20.36 -15.01
CA ALA A 174 -10.33 -21.28 -16.03
C ALA A 174 -8.82 -21.49 -15.97
N LYS A 175 -8.05 -20.42 -15.78
CA LYS A 175 -6.60 -20.45 -15.63
C LYS A 175 -6.16 -21.22 -14.37
N ALA A 176 -6.86 -21.02 -13.25
CA ALA A 176 -6.58 -21.68 -11.98
C ALA A 176 -6.92 -23.19 -12.00
N THR A 177 -7.90 -23.61 -12.81
CA THR A 177 -8.34 -25.01 -12.94
C THR A 177 -7.69 -25.74 -14.13
N GLY A 178 -6.82 -25.09 -14.90
CA GLY A 178 -6.19 -25.65 -16.10
C GLY A 178 -7.15 -25.81 -17.29
N ASN A 179 -8.35 -25.27 -17.22
CA ASN A 179 -9.32 -25.28 -18.30
C ASN A 179 -9.07 -24.11 -19.27
N GLN A 180 -9.42 -24.33 -20.54
CA GLN A 180 -9.34 -23.26 -21.52
C GLN A 180 -10.40 -22.20 -21.21
N PRO A 181 -10.05 -20.91 -21.09
CA PRO A 181 -11.03 -19.87 -20.80
C PRO A 181 -12.07 -19.81 -21.92
N PRO A 182 -13.36 -19.59 -21.60
CA PRO A 182 -14.36 -19.40 -22.62
C PRO A 182 -14.01 -18.25 -23.54
N ALA A 183 -14.19 -18.41 -24.82
CA ALA A 183 -14.08 -17.32 -25.79
C ALA A 183 -15.17 -16.30 -25.47
N ILE A 184 -14.79 -15.12 -25.02
CA ILE A 184 -15.74 -14.01 -24.85
C ILE A 184 -15.82 -13.34 -26.23
N PRO A 185 -16.99 -13.26 -26.83
CA PRO A 185 -17.14 -12.44 -28.04
C PRO A 185 -16.87 -10.98 -27.71
N ASP A 186 -16.10 -10.32 -28.58
CA ASP A 186 -15.83 -8.87 -28.53
C ASP A 186 -17.11 -8.04 -28.57
#